data_2e4b53e544b74fcc0c2b38e4f080b966
#
_entry.id   2e4b53e544b74fcc0c2b38e4f080b966
#
_cell.length_a   1.000
_cell.length_b   1.000
_cell.length_c   1.000
_cell.angle_alpha   90.00
_cell.angle_beta   90.00
_cell.angle_gamma   90.00
#
_symmetry.space_group_name_H-M   'P 1'
#
loop_
_entity.id
_entity.type
_entity.pdbx_description
1 polymer ?
#
loop_
_entity_poly.entity_id
_entity_poly.type
_entity_poly.pdbx_seq_one_letter_code
_entity_poly.pdbx_strand_id
1 'polypeptide(L)'
;MSKKLLLALITTVLFAQTKGGQDMFGAYDIVKEWPKDISTLPGNDKWTYGAGQGVFAESPNRIFMLYRGELPKIPRPRTKMLTDMGPSIQFPIGRLPWRDATTASLPGGGAGGSIPGAPTDGWLGTVGVDAKWENCIVIADANGNIIERWTQWDKILQRPHFVAINPYDPDKHVWIVDDHMGVIYKFSHDGKQLEQTIGTPKVTGADGTHFNRPTFLAWLPDSTMFVADGYNGTRVAKFDKSGKFLLDWGKPGIQPNEKRPGYMNNVHGIAVDPQTRRVFVNDRGNKRIQVFDENGKYLNEWSMGADPSDIHLLYIGADRTLWAADRGTSKMLKYDLDGKFLYSWGIWGDFAGGFWGVHGFSVDQEGNFYTAEVDSGRVQKFRPKPGANPAQLVSKPVYSAWR
;
A
#
# COMPACT_ATOMS: atom_id res chain seq x y z
N MET A 1 19.59 48.60 -49.86
CA MET A 1 18.90 48.44 -48.56
C MET A 1 18.61 46.95 -48.34
N SER A 2 19.44 46.30 -47.56
CA SER A 2 19.36 44.88 -47.31
C SER A 2 18.51 44.60 -46.02
N LYS A 3 17.35 43.93 -46.16
CA LYS A 3 16.52 43.51 -45.03
C LYS A 3 17.11 42.20 -44.47
N LYS A 4 17.74 42.28 -43.32
CA LYS A 4 18.13 41.08 -42.54
C LYS A 4 16.89 40.50 -41.87
N LEU A 5 16.51 39.30 -42.28
CA LEU A 5 15.47 38.50 -41.65
C LEU A 5 16.07 37.87 -40.40
N LEU A 6 15.60 38.25 -39.21
CA LEU A 6 15.99 37.65 -37.94
C LEU A 6 15.11 36.43 -37.72
N LEU A 7 15.64 35.23 -37.89
CA LEU A 7 14.95 33.97 -37.58
C LEU A 7 15.11 33.72 -36.08
N ALA A 8 14.05 33.91 -35.32
CA ALA A 8 14.01 33.49 -33.91
C ALA A 8 13.77 32.00 -33.83
N LEU A 9 14.80 31.25 -33.43
CA LEU A 9 14.68 29.84 -33.08
C LEU A 9 13.96 29.76 -31.73
N ILE A 10 12.68 29.36 -31.72
CA ILE A 10 11.97 28.99 -30.50
C ILE A 10 12.36 27.53 -30.22
N THR A 11 13.33 27.33 -29.33
CA THR A 11 13.62 26.03 -28.75
C THR A 11 12.54 25.73 -27.73
N THR A 12 11.54 24.93 -28.11
CA THR A 12 10.62 24.26 -27.17
C THR A 12 11.43 23.23 -26.43
N VAL A 13 11.81 23.53 -25.19
CA VAL A 13 12.35 22.53 -24.28
C VAL A 13 11.17 21.63 -23.88
N LEU A 14 11.09 20.47 -24.51
CA LEU A 14 10.23 19.39 -24.02
C LEU A 14 10.83 18.91 -22.70
N PHE A 15 10.24 19.33 -21.58
CA PHE A 15 10.49 18.69 -20.31
C PHE A 15 9.92 17.28 -20.40
N ALA A 16 10.78 16.28 -20.55
CA ALA A 16 10.39 14.91 -20.34
C ALA A 16 9.86 14.81 -18.91
N GLN A 17 8.58 14.46 -18.76
CA GLN A 17 7.98 14.21 -17.45
C GLN A 17 8.58 12.92 -16.91
N THR A 18 9.64 13.01 -16.12
CA THR A 18 10.24 11.87 -15.45
C THR A 18 9.61 11.73 -14.06
N LYS A 19 9.31 10.51 -13.66
CA LYS A 19 8.86 10.19 -12.29
C LYS A 19 9.90 10.53 -11.22
N GLY A 20 11.15 10.71 -11.60
CA GLY A 20 12.26 11.03 -10.73
C GLY A 20 12.46 12.54 -10.61
N GLY A 21 11.70 13.22 -9.78
CA GLY A 21 12.00 14.61 -9.41
C GLY A 21 13.21 14.70 -8.48
N GLN A 22 13.79 15.91 -8.37
CA GLN A 22 14.85 16.21 -7.40
C GLN A 22 14.32 16.36 -5.96
N ASP A 23 13.00 16.31 -5.77
CA ASP A 23 12.39 16.44 -4.45
C ASP A 23 12.46 15.11 -3.70
N MET A 24 13.45 15.00 -2.82
CA MET A 24 13.72 13.77 -2.07
C MET A 24 12.78 13.60 -0.88
N PHE A 25 12.32 14.69 -0.27
CA PHE A 25 11.57 14.64 0.99
C PHE A 25 10.18 15.26 0.89
N GLY A 26 9.81 15.76 -0.26
CA GLY A 26 8.52 16.39 -0.48
C GLY A 26 8.26 17.61 0.40
N ALA A 27 6.99 17.93 0.57
CA ALA A 27 6.51 19.02 1.41
C ALA A 27 6.33 18.61 2.88
N TYR A 28 7.08 17.61 3.35
CA TYR A 28 6.94 17.02 4.69
C TYR A 28 8.25 17.03 5.47
N ASP A 29 8.10 17.07 6.79
CA ASP A 29 9.14 16.77 7.78
C ASP A 29 8.86 15.42 8.41
N ILE A 30 9.90 14.60 8.55
CA ILE A 30 9.79 13.30 9.22
C ILE A 30 9.62 13.47 10.74
N VAL A 31 8.67 12.76 11.32
CA VAL A 31 8.54 12.62 12.77
C VAL A 31 9.39 11.44 13.20
N LYS A 32 10.57 11.72 13.74
CA LYS A 32 11.51 10.68 14.19
C LYS A 32 10.90 9.87 15.34
N GLU A 33 11.27 8.59 15.41
CA GLU A 33 10.88 7.68 16.50
C GLU A 33 9.35 7.48 16.63
N TRP A 34 8.63 7.68 15.54
CA TRP A 34 7.22 7.35 15.44
C TRP A 34 7.03 6.22 14.43
N PRO A 35 6.26 5.16 14.77
CA PRO A 35 5.76 4.80 16.11
C PRO A 35 6.90 4.32 17.01
N LYS A 36 6.64 4.21 18.30
CA LYS A 36 7.54 3.51 19.22
C LYS A 36 7.63 2.04 18.81
N ASP A 37 8.84 1.51 18.84
CA ASP A 37 9.07 0.11 18.50
C ASP A 37 8.36 -0.81 19.49
N ILE A 38 7.87 -1.96 19.01
CA ILE A 38 7.16 -2.95 19.85
C ILE A 38 8.02 -3.44 21.03
N SER A 39 9.33 -3.35 20.92
CA SER A 39 10.26 -3.67 22.01
C SER A 39 10.14 -2.76 23.25
N THR A 40 9.44 -1.65 23.14
CA THR A 40 9.15 -0.78 24.30
C THR A 40 8.07 -1.34 25.21
N LEU A 41 7.35 -2.36 24.76
CA LEU A 41 6.33 -3.03 25.56
C LEU A 41 6.96 -4.05 26.52
N PRO A 42 6.43 -4.19 27.74
CA PRO A 42 6.92 -5.19 28.70
C PRO A 42 6.94 -6.60 28.09
N GLY A 43 8.08 -7.28 28.23
CA GLY A 43 8.28 -8.64 27.71
C GLY A 43 8.58 -8.75 26.21
N ASN A 44 8.68 -7.63 25.51
CA ASN A 44 8.94 -7.60 24.08
C ASN A 44 10.32 -7.02 23.69
N ASP A 45 11.21 -6.83 24.66
CA ASP A 45 12.51 -6.18 24.53
C ASP A 45 13.42 -6.76 23.44
N LYS A 46 13.23 -8.04 23.10
CA LYS A 46 14.01 -8.75 22.07
C LYS A 46 13.38 -8.77 20.68
N TRP A 47 12.25 -8.11 20.50
CA TRP A 47 11.45 -8.20 19.28
C TRP A 47 11.24 -6.82 18.65
N THR A 48 11.08 -6.79 17.34
CA THR A 48 10.69 -5.62 16.56
C THR A 48 9.62 -6.02 15.55
N TYR A 49 9.02 -5.04 14.90
CA TYR A 49 7.99 -5.30 13.91
C TYR A 49 8.49 -6.11 12.72
N GLY A 50 7.65 -7.00 12.21
CA GLY A 50 7.80 -7.64 10.92
C GLY A 50 7.47 -6.70 9.75
N ALA A 51 7.12 -7.26 8.59
CA ALA A 51 6.79 -6.46 7.41
C ALA A 51 5.60 -5.52 7.66
N GLY A 52 5.79 -4.23 7.41
CA GLY A 52 4.73 -3.22 7.49
C GLY A 52 3.83 -3.26 6.25
N GLN A 53 2.66 -3.87 6.38
CA GLN A 53 1.77 -4.12 5.24
C GLN A 53 0.77 -3.01 4.98
N GLY A 54 0.24 -2.42 6.02
CA GLY A 54 -0.79 -1.41 5.90
C GLY A 54 -0.74 -0.41 7.02
N VAL A 55 -1.22 0.79 6.74
CA VAL A 55 -1.44 1.84 7.71
C VAL A 55 -2.74 2.55 7.38
N PHE A 56 -3.54 2.84 8.38
CA PHE A 56 -4.75 3.62 8.24
C PHE A 56 -4.88 4.61 9.39
N ALA A 57 -4.89 5.89 9.09
CA ALA A 57 -5.06 6.96 10.05
C ALA A 57 -6.56 7.30 10.19
N GLU A 58 -7.22 6.76 11.20
CA GLU A 58 -8.58 7.14 11.54
C GLU A 58 -8.63 8.59 12.07
N SER A 59 -7.67 8.92 12.89
CA SER A 59 -7.46 10.27 13.43
C SER A 59 -5.98 10.45 13.79
N PRO A 60 -5.51 11.68 14.09
CA PRO A 60 -4.15 11.89 14.57
C PRO A 60 -3.77 11.07 15.82
N ASN A 61 -4.77 10.67 16.60
CA ASN A 61 -4.58 9.91 17.84
C ASN A 61 -4.96 8.43 17.75
N ARG A 62 -5.32 7.94 16.56
CA ARG A 62 -5.66 6.53 16.35
C ARG A 62 -5.25 6.06 14.96
N ILE A 63 -4.06 5.49 14.89
CA ILE A 63 -3.44 5.04 13.65
C ILE A 63 -3.28 3.53 13.71
N PHE A 64 -4.01 2.83 12.82
CA PHE A 64 -3.88 1.40 12.64
C PHE A 64 -2.62 1.08 11.84
N MET A 65 -1.87 0.11 12.32
CA MET A 65 -0.69 -0.43 11.67
C MET A 65 -0.82 -1.93 11.55
N LEU A 66 -0.58 -2.44 10.35
CA LEU A 66 -0.71 -3.86 10.03
C LEU A 66 0.67 -4.45 9.75
N TYR A 67 1.01 -5.49 10.49
CA TYR A 67 2.31 -6.15 10.41
C TYR A 67 2.20 -7.65 10.15
N ARG A 68 3.24 -8.24 9.61
CA ARG A 68 3.40 -9.69 9.52
C ARG A 68 4.20 -10.20 10.72
N GLY A 69 3.59 -10.11 11.90
CA GLY A 69 4.21 -10.54 13.14
C GLY A 69 5.44 -9.73 13.53
N GLU A 70 6.36 -10.38 14.23
CA GLU A 70 7.56 -9.79 14.81
C GLU A 70 8.82 -10.53 14.42
N LEU A 71 9.92 -9.80 14.35
CA LEU A 71 11.28 -10.31 14.12
C LEU A 71 12.15 -10.09 15.34
N PRO A 72 13.21 -10.88 15.51
CA PRO A 72 14.24 -10.59 16.51
C PRO A 72 14.82 -9.18 16.30
N LYS A 73 14.96 -8.44 17.39
CA LYS A 73 15.54 -7.10 17.39
C LYS A 73 17.07 -7.17 17.24
N ILE A 74 17.53 -7.39 16.03
CA ILE A 74 18.94 -7.50 15.68
C ILE A 74 19.35 -6.25 14.90
N PRO A 75 20.48 -5.61 15.24
CA PRO A 75 20.97 -4.45 14.49
C PRO A 75 21.14 -4.80 13.01
N ARG A 76 20.61 -3.95 12.14
CA ARG A 76 20.83 -4.10 10.70
C ARG A 76 22.31 -3.94 10.37
N PRO A 77 22.86 -4.77 9.49
CA PRO A 77 24.19 -4.57 8.97
C PRO A 77 24.29 -3.20 8.28
N ARG A 78 25.41 -2.54 8.40
CA ARG A 78 25.65 -1.28 7.69
C ARG A 78 25.67 -1.54 6.19
N THR A 79 25.06 -0.63 5.43
CA THR A 79 25.16 -0.65 3.97
C THR A 79 26.63 -0.50 3.55
N LYS A 80 26.99 -1.22 2.51
CA LYS A 80 28.34 -1.15 1.93
C LYS A 80 28.23 -0.58 0.52
N MET A 81 28.95 0.49 0.25
CA MET A 81 29.05 1.03 -1.08
C MET A 81 30.14 0.26 -1.85
N LEU A 82 29.81 -0.18 -3.06
CA LEU A 82 30.78 -0.82 -3.97
C LEU A 82 31.35 0.25 -4.89
N THR A 83 32.58 0.62 -4.65
CA THR A 83 33.30 1.64 -5.44
C THR A 83 33.48 1.25 -6.90
N ASP A 84 33.66 -0.04 -7.17
CA ASP A 84 33.94 -0.55 -8.53
C ASP A 84 32.69 -0.63 -9.43
N MET A 85 31.50 -0.49 -8.87
CA MET A 85 30.24 -0.54 -9.60
C MET A 85 29.51 0.81 -9.60
N GLY A 86 30.19 1.88 -9.26
CA GLY A 86 29.60 3.20 -9.11
C GLY A 86 28.80 3.32 -7.80
N PRO A 87 27.80 4.21 -7.72
CA PRO A 87 27.05 4.48 -6.51
C PRO A 87 26.04 3.37 -6.15
N SER A 88 26.40 2.12 -6.37
CA SER A 88 25.58 0.97 -5.98
C SER A 88 25.72 0.72 -4.48
N ILE A 89 24.58 0.53 -3.83
CA ILE A 89 24.53 0.18 -2.42
C ILE A 89 24.24 -1.32 -2.31
N GLN A 90 25.12 -2.04 -1.62
CA GLN A 90 24.88 -3.44 -1.25
C GLN A 90 24.52 -3.56 0.22
N PHE A 91 23.51 -4.34 0.47
CA PHE A 91 23.22 -4.87 1.79
C PHE A 91 23.76 -6.29 1.87
N PRO A 92 24.31 -6.69 3.03
CA PRO A 92 24.50 -8.10 3.30
C PRO A 92 23.12 -8.74 3.46
N ILE A 93 22.56 -9.18 2.34
CA ILE A 93 21.29 -9.87 2.27
C ILE A 93 21.48 -11.38 2.35
N GLY A 94 20.41 -12.09 2.61
CA GLY A 94 20.37 -13.53 2.60
C GLY A 94 20.40 -14.12 4.01
N ARG A 95 21.31 -15.05 4.27
CA ARG A 95 21.28 -15.94 5.44
C ARG A 95 21.83 -15.37 6.75
N LEU A 96 21.96 -14.07 6.83
CA LEU A 96 22.31 -13.43 8.11
C LEU A 96 21.12 -13.58 9.09
N PRO A 97 21.40 -13.54 10.41
CA PRO A 97 20.33 -13.51 11.41
C PRO A 97 19.33 -12.39 11.16
N TRP A 98 19.84 -11.24 10.72
CA TRP A 98 19.00 -10.18 10.18
C TRP A 98 18.60 -10.50 8.75
N ARG A 99 17.34 -10.22 8.42
CA ARG A 99 16.77 -10.29 7.07
C ARG A 99 15.77 -9.16 6.90
N ASP A 100 15.38 -8.87 5.68
CA ASP A 100 14.30 -7.90 5.47
C ASP A 100 12.97 -8.44 6.03
N ALA A 101 12.07 -7.51 6.33
CA ALA A 101 10.82 -7.84 6.98
C ALA A 101 9.87 -8.66 6.11
N THR A 102 10.07 -8.71 4.79
CA THR A 102 9.22 -9.49 3.87
C THR A 102 9.38 -10.99 4.06
N THR A 103 10.52 -11.42 4.60
CA THR A 103 10.79 -12.83 4.89
C THR A 103 10.24 -13.29 6.24
N ALA A 104 9.78 -12.35 7.07
CA ALA A 104 9.17 -12.61 8.34
C ALA A 104 7.71 -13.00 8.16
N SER A 105 7.48 -14.24 7.86
CA SER A 105 6.12 -14.78 7.77
C SER A 105 6.14 -16.16 8.37
N LEU A 106 5.01 -16.57 8.91
CA LEU A 106 4.83 -17.97 9.25
C LEU A 106 5.07 -18.85 8.02
N PRO A 107 5.44 -20.11 8.23
CA PRO A 107 5.49 -21.09 7.16
C PRO A 107 4.22 -21.05 6.30
N GLY A 108 4.38 -20.90 4.99
CA GLY A 108 3.27 -20.72 4.05
C GLY A 108 2.83 -19.27 3.81
N GLY A 109 3.36 -18.30 4.56
CA GLY A 109 3.08 -16.87 4.43
C GLY A 109 4.17 -16.03 3.76
N GLY A 110 5.12 -16.64 3.06
CA GLY A 110 6.29 -15.99 2.48
C GLY A 110 6.00 -14.89 1.48
N ALA A 111 6.97 -14.01 1.26
CA ALA A 111 6.88 -12.88 0.34
C ALA A 111 6.67 -13.31 -1.12
N GLY A 112 7.16 -14.50 -1.48
CA GLY A 112 7.12 -15.01 -2.85
C GLY A 112 5.74 -15.41 -3.37
N GLY A 113 4.71 -15.29 -2.57
CA GLY A 113 3.36 -15.52 -3.06
C GLY A 113 2.99 -16.99 -3.14
N SER A 114 3.42 -17.78 -2.16
CA SER A 114 3.01 -19.17 -2.07
C SER A 114 1.50 -19.33 -2.08
N ILE A 115 1.08 -20.38 -2.73
CA ILE A 115 -0.29 -20.85 -2.71
C ILE A 115 -0.63 -21.26 -1.28
N PRO A 116 -1.82 -20.89 -0.73
CA PRO A 116 -2.27 -21.36 0.56
C PRO A 116 -2.15 -22.87 0.68
N GLY A 117 -1.44 -23.36 1.71
CA GLY A 117 -1.18 -24.80 1.90
C GLY A 117 0.06 -25.33 1.17
N ALA A 118 0.79 -24.49 0.42
CA ALA A 118 2.09 -24.89 -0.12
C ALA A 118 3.11 -25.11 1.01
N PRO A 119 4.11 -25.98 0.80
CA PRO A 119 5.23 -26.12 1.73
C PRO A 119 5.87 -24.77 2.00
N THR A 120 6.38 -24.60 3.19
CA THR A 120 7.06 -23.39 3.67
C THR A 120 8.02 -22.86 2.63
N ASP A 121 7.71 -21.78 1.97
CA ASP A 121 8.44 -21.14 0.87
C ASP A 121 9.90 -20.85 1.15
N GLY A 122 10.70 -21.89 1.35
CA GLY A 122 12.08 -21.73 1.70
C GLY A 122 12.34 -21.02 3.05
N TRP A 123 11.30 -20.76 3.86
CA TRP A 123 11.49 -20.24 5.20
C TRP A 123 12.08 -21.35 6.08
N LEU A 124 13.30 -21.14 6.50
CA LEU A 124 14.07 -22.11 7.30
C LEU A 124 14.14 -21.70 8.78
N GLY A 125 13.37 -20.70 9.18
CA GLY A 125 13.38 -20.19 10.55
C GLY A 125 12.55 -21.03 11.52
N THR A 126 12.75 -20.78 12.80
CA THR A 126 12.01 -21.39 13.90
C THR A 126 11.03 -20.39 14.50
N VAL A 127 9.75 -20.73 14.53
CA VAL A 127 8.72 -19.88 15.18
C VAL A 127 9.06 -19.72 16.67
N GLY A 128 8.94 -18.49 17.18
CA GLY A 128 9.30 -18.14 18.56
C GLY A 128 10.80 -17.88 18.78
N VAL A 129 11.65 -18.16 17.78
CA VAL A 129 13.08 -17.89 17.83
C VAL A 129 13.48 -16.91 16.73
N ASP A 130 13.12 -17.20 15.50
CA ASP A 130 13.44 -16.37 14.32
C ASP A 130 12.28 -15.46 13.90
N ALA A 131 11.08 -15.74 14.34
CA ALA A 131 9.90 -14.92 14.17
C ALA A 131 8.83 -15.29 15.19
N LYS A 132 7.99 -14.33 15.53
CA LYS A 132 6.73 -14.55 16.25
C LYS A 132 5.56 -14.09 15.41
N TRP A 133 4.47 -14.82 15.47
CA TRP A 133 3.23 -14.39 14.83
C TRP A 133 2.31 -13.76 15.87
N GLU A 134 2.69 -12.58 16.32
CA GLU A 134 2.01 -11.78 17.31
C GLU A 134 1.98 -10.32 16.87
N ASN A 135 1.03 -9.56 17.40
CA ASN A 135 0.92 -8.13 17.16
C ASN A 135 0.75 -7.75 15.66
N CYS A 136 -0.02 -8.55 14.92
CA CYS A 136 -0.31 -8.27 13.52
C CYS A 136 -1.14 -6.99 13.32
N ILE A 137 -1.95 -6.61 14.32
CA ILE A 137 -2.76 -5.40 14.33
C ILE A 137 -2.38 -4.59 15.56
N VAL A 138 -1.78 -3.43 15.33
CA VAL A 138 -1.30 -2.50 16.37
C VAL A 138 -1.85 -1.11 16.09
N ILE A 139 -2.22 -0.38 17.13
CA ILE A 139 -2.75 0.97 17.02
C ILE A 139 -1.91 1.91 17.86
N ALA A 140 -1.47 3.02 17.25
CA ALA A 140 -0.67 4.04 17.91
C ALA A 140 -1.40 5.37 18.01
N ASP A 141 -1.01 6.18 19.02
CA ASP A 141 -1.43 7.57 19.17
C ASP A 141 -0.56 8.55 18.39
N ALA A 142 -0.88 9.85 18.50
CA ALA A 142 -0.11 10.92 17.84
C ALA A 142 1.37 10.97 18.24
N ASN A 143 1.71 10.49 19.43
CA ASN A 143 3.07 10.46 19.98
C ASN A 143 3.79 9.14 19.71
N GLY A 144 3.14 8.22 19.00
CA GLY A 144 3.69 6.92 18.67
C GLY A 144 3.58 5.87 19.79
N ASN A 145 2.87 6.17 20.88
CA ASN A 145 2.62 5.17 21.89
C ASN A 145 1.66 4.12 21.35
N ILE A 146 1.95 2.85 21.62
CA ILE A 146 1.05 1.74 21.31
C ILE A 146 -0.09 1.77 22.33
N ILE A 147 -1.31 2.06 21.86
CA ILE A 147 -2.50 2.20 22.69
C ILE A 147 -3.41 0.97 22.64
N GLU A 148 -3.39 0.23 21.55
CA GLU A 148 -4.18 -1.00 21.38
C GLU A 148 -3.36 -2.05 20.61
N ARG A 149 -3.63 -3.32 20.89
CA ARG A 149 -3.12 -4.48 20.15
C ARG A 149 -4.23 -5.51 20.07
N TRP A 150 -4.56 -5.93 18.86
CA TRP A 150 -5.65 -6.89 18.65
C TRP A 150 -5.13 -8.31 18.51
N THR A 151 -4.30 -8.75 19.48
CA THR A 151 -3.62 -10.05 19.46
C THR A 151 -4.55 -11.25 19.46
N GLN A 152 -5.80 -11.10 19.91
CA GLN A 152 -6.82 -12.14 19.85
C GLN A 152 -7.11 -12.60 18.42
N TRP A 153 -6.80 -11.77 17.41
CA TRP A 153 -7.04 -12.07 16.01
C TRP A 153 -5.82 -12.60 15.26
N ASP A 154 -4.63 -12.58 15.86
CA ASP A 154 -3.41 -13.07 15.21
C ASP A 154 -3.56 -14.49 14.67
N LYS A 155 -4.29 -15.35 15.39
CA LYS A 155 -4.52 -16.76 15.02
C LYS A 155 -5.33 -16.98 13.74
N ILE A 156 -6.14 -15.99 13.31
CA ILE A 156 -6.93 -16.09 12.08
C ILE A 156 -6.26 -15.42 10.90
N LEU A 157 -5.23 -14.63 11.15
CA LEU A 157 -4.45 -13.94 10.13
C LEU A 157 -3.29 -14.83 9.67
N GLN A 158 -3.03 -14.86 8.38
CA GLN A 158 -1.89 -15.57 7.82
C GLN A 158 -0.97 -14.63 7.04
N ARG A 159 -1.56 -13.69 6.30
CA ARG A 159 -0.83 -12.66 5.57
C ARG A 159 -1.70 -11.41 5.42
N PRO A 160 -1.91 -10.70 6.53
CA PRO A 160 -2.70 -9.47 6.49
C PRO A 160 -2.06 -8.50 5.51
N HIS A 161 -2.86 -7.91 4.63
CA HIS A 161 -2.38 -7.14 3.48
C HIS A 161 -2.81 -5.68 3.50
N PHE A 162 -4.03 -5.40 3.93
CA PHE A 162 -4.60 -4.07 3.91
C PHE A 162 -5.52 -3.85 5.11
N VAL A 163 -5.50 -2.62 5.65
CA VAL A 163 -6.43 -2.18 6.70
C VAL A 163 -7.03 -0.84 6.31
N ALA A 164 -8.34 -0.70 6.48
CA ALA A 164 -9.05 0.55 6.29
C ALA A 164 -10.39 0.57 7.03
N ILE A 165 -10.95 1.75 7.16
CA ILE A 165 -12.33 1.98 7.56
C ILE A 165 -13.05 2.61 6.37
N ASN A 166 -14.25 2.10 6.04
CA ASN A 166 -15.08 2.70 5.02
C ASN A 166 -15.45 4.15 5.44
N PRO A 167 -15.08 5.18 4.66
CA PRO A 167 -15.33 6.58 5.03
C PRO A 167 -16.80 6.95 5.11
N TYR A 168 -17.70 6.10 4.64
CA TYR A 168 -19.14 6.29 4.61
C TYR A 168 -19.90 5.44 5.63
N ASP A 169 -19.17 4.69 6.46
CA ASP A 169 -19.71 3.85 7.51
C ASP A 169 -19.76 4.62 8.85
N PRO A 170 -20.94 4.94 9.39
CA PRO A 170 -21.05 5.65 10.66
C PRO A 170 -20.56 4.84 11.87
N ASP A 171 -20.60 3.51 11.76
CA ASP A 171 -20.18 2.60 12.83
C ASP A 171 -18.67 2.34 12.81
N LYS A 172 -17.99 2.84 11.77
CA LYS A 172 -16.52 2.77 11.62
C LYS A 172 -15.94 1.37 11.71
N HIS A 173 -16.60 0.40 11.11
CA HIS A 173 -16.07 -0.96 11.07
C HIS A 173 -14.69 -1.00 10.41
N VAL A 174 -13.80 -1.78 11.01
CA VAL A 174 -12.44 -1.95 10.52
C VAL A 174 -12.38 -3.14 9.57
N TRP A 175 -11.91 -2.88 8.36
CA TRP A 175 -11.78 -3.89 7.33
C TRP A 175 -10.33 -4.31 7.15
N ILE A 176 -10.07 -5.61 7.15
CA ILE A 176 -8.74 -6.18 6.93
C ILE A 176 -8.83 -7.22 5.81
N VAL A 177 -7.97 -7.05 4.81
CA VAL A 177 -7.76 -8.06 3.77
C VAL A 177 -6.63 -8.97 4.18
N ASP A 178 -6.85 -10.27 4.13
CA ASP A 178 -5.78 -11.29 4.24
C ASP A 178 -5.68 -12.04 2.91
N ASP A 179 -4.62 -11.78 2.18
CA ASP A 179 -4.48 -12.30 0.82
C ASP A 179 -4.18 -13.80 0.78
N HIS A 180 -3.51 -14.37 1.80
CA HIS A 180 -3.28 -15.82 1.89
C HIS A 180 -4.47 -16.60 2.40
N MET A 181 -5.23 -16.00 3.30
CA MET A 181 -6.51 -16.59 3.70
C MET A 181 -7.55 -16.49 2.59
N GLY A 182 -7.36 -15.58 1.60
CA GLY A 182 -8.30 -15.33 0.52
C GLY A 182 -9.61 -14.72 1.03
N VAL A 183 -9.54 -13.86 2.05
CA VAL A 183 -10.73 -13.32 2.72
C VAL A 183 -10.57 -11.84 3.06
N ILE A 184 -11.73 -11.23 3.33
CA ILE A 184 -11.86 -9.88 3.87
C ILE A 184 -12.61 -10.00 5.19
N TYR A 185 -11.98 -9.56 6.27
CA TYR A 185 -12.57 -9.51 7.61
C TYR A 185 -13.15 -8.13 7.89
N LYS A 186 -14.33 -8.08 8.48
CA LYS A 186 -14.99 -6.88 9.01
C LYS A 186 -15.08 -7.01 10.53
N PHE A 187 -14.41 -6.11 11.24
CA PHE A 187 -14.41 -6.04 12.70
C PHE A 187 -15.23 -4.88 13.22
N SER A 188 -15.78 -5.02 14.45
CA SER A 188 -16.27 -3.87 15.20
C SER A 188 -15.18 -2.81 15.37
N HIS A 189 -15.55 -1.54 15.52
CA HIS A 189 -14.62 -0.41 15.64
C HIS A 189 -13.60 -0.58 16.79
N ASP A 190 -14.03 -1.20 17.89
CA ASP A 190 -13.17 -1.50 19.04
C ASP A 190 -12.40 -2.82 18.93
N GLY A 191 -12.52 -3.52 17.80
CA GLY A 191 -11.83 -4.77 17.49
C GLY A 191 -12.24 -5.98 18.33
N LYS A 192 -13.31 -5.89 19.14
CA LYS A 192 -13.70 -7.00 20.00
C LYS A 192 -14.48 -8.09 19.30
N GLN A 193 -15.12 -7.75 18.18
CA GLN A 193 -15.98 -8.68 17.43
C GLN A 193 -15.53 -8.76 15.98
N LEU A 194 -15.46 -9.99 15.45
CA LEU A 194 -15.42 -10.26 14.01
C LEU A 194 -16.89 -10.39 13.56
N GLU A 195 -17.38 -9.37 12.85
CA GLU A 195 -18.78 -9.28 12.46
C GLU A 195 -19.08 -10.01 11.14
N GLN A 196 -18.11 -9.99 10.23
CA GLN A 196 -18.28 -10.60 8.92
C GLN A 196 -16.96 -11.10 8.36
N THR A 197 -17.03 -12.18 7.60
CA THR A 197 -15.97 -12.66 6.72
C THR A 197 -16.54 -12.80 5.32
N ILE A 198 -15.94 -12.09 4.34
CA ILE A 198 -16.25 -12.22 2.93
C ILE A 198 -15.13 -13.05 2.30
N GLY A 199 -15.51 -14.09 1.55
CA GLY A 199 -14.59 -15.10 1.08
C GLY A 199 -14.63 -16.37 1.95
N THR A 200 -14.07 -17.45 1.43
CA THR A 200 -13.94 -18.72 2.15
C THR A 200 -12.47 -18.95 2.51
N PRO A 201 -12.12 -19.02 3.81
CA PRO A 201 -10.74 -19.13 4.23
C PRO A 201 -10.00 -20.29 3.57
N LYS A 202 -8.86 -20.00 2.94
CA LYS A 202 -7.98 -20.97 2.25
C LYS A 202 -8.61 -21.66 1.03
N VAL A 203 -9.73 -21.18 0.55
CA VAL A 203 -10.35 -21.67 -0.68
C VAL A 203 -10.18 -20.64 -1.78
N THR A 204 -9.43 -20.99 -2.80
CA THR A 204 -9.17 -20.12 -3.95
C THR A 204 -10.28 -20.23 -4.97
N GLY A 205 -10.70 -19.09 -5.52
CA GLY A 205 -11.71 -19.03 -6.57
C GLY A 205 -11.89 -17.62 -7.12
N ALA A 206 -12.83 -17.47 -8.04
CA ALA A 206 -13.14 -16.20 -8.68
C ALA A 206 -14.67 -16.08 -8.88
N ASP A 207 -15.41 -16.20 -7.80
CA ASP A 207 -16.86 -16.08 -7.76
C ASP A 207 -17.31 -15.14 -6.61
N GLY A 208 -18.59 -15.16 -6.27
CA GLY A 208 -19.14 -14.32 -5.20
C GLY A 208 -18.72 -14.68 -3.77
N THR A 209 -18.06 -15.82 -3.59
CA THR A 209 -17.71 -16.40 -2.28
C THR A 209 -16.24 -16.76 -2.13
N HIS A 210 -15.45 -16.61 -3.18
CA HIS A 210 -14.01 -16.92 -3.19
C HIS A 210 -13.22 -15.85 -3.87
N PHE A 211 -11.98 -15.66 -3.40
CA PHE A 211 -10.98 -14.77 -4.00
C PHE A 211 -9.73 -15.56 -4.38
N ASN A 212 -8.93 -14.94 -5.26
CA ASN A 212 -7.61 -15.47 -5.61
C ASN A 212 -6.51 -14.48 -5.21
N ARG A 213 -6.34 -14.32 -3.89
CA ARG A 213 -5.42 -13.40 -3.23
C ARG A 213 -5.82 -11.93 -3.38
N PRO A 214 -6.92 -11.50 -2.72
CA PRO A 214 -7.38 -10.11 -2.72
C PRO A 214 -6.34 -9.18 -2.07
N THR A 215 -6.30 -7.93 -2.48
CA THR A 215 -5.26 -6.98 -2.05
C THR A 215 -5.82 -5.74 -1.37
N PHE A 216 -6.56 -4.89 -2.08
CA PHE A 216 -7.05 -3.61 -1.58
C PHE A 216 -8.55 -3.44 -1.80
N LEU A 217 -9.11 -2.51 -1.03
CA LEU A 217 -10.54 -2.16 -1.05
C LEU A 217 -10.72 -0.68 -1.36
N ALA A 218 -11.84 -0.34 -1.99
CA ALA A 218 -12.31 1.03 -2.16
C ALA A 218 -13.83 1.09 -2.04
N TRP A 219 -14.38 2.22 -1.59
CA TRP A 219 -15.82 2.37 -1.36
C TRP A 219 -16.38 3.62 -2.04
N LEU A 220 -17.58 3.49 -2.57
CA LEU A 220 -18.41 4.60 -3.01
C LEU A 220 -19.24 5.16 -1.83
N PRO A 221 -19.83 6.38 -1.98
CA PRO A 221 -20.64 7.02 -0.93
C PRO A 221 -21.83 6.21 -0.42
N ASP A 222 -22.37 5.31 -1.23
CA ASP A 222 -23.42 4.37 -0.84
C ASP A 222 -22.90 3.11 -0.14
N SER A 223 -21.60 3.09 0.22
CA SER A 223 -20.88 1.96 0.78
C SER A 223 -20.77 0.74 -0.15
N THR A 224 -21.03 0.90 -1.45
CA THR A 224 -20.63 -0.10 -2.44
C THR A 224 -19.13 -0.29 -2.39
N MET A 225 -18.68 -1.54 -2.24
CA MET A 225 -17.28 -1.92 -2.08
C MET A 225 -16.73 -2.55 -3.36
N PHE A 226 -15.51 -2.17 -3.71
CA PHE A 226 -14.73 -2.79 -4.77
C PHE A 226 -13.50 -3.46 -4.17
N VAL A 227 -13.22 -4.66 -4.62
CA VAL A 227 -12.09 -5.48 -4.20
C VAL A 227 -11.17 -5.71 -5.38
N ALA A 228 -9.91 -5.32 -5.24
CA ALA A 228 -8.85 -5.74 -6.15
C ALA A 228 -8.51 -7.21 -5.84
N ASP A 229 -9.01 -8.14 -6.62
CA ASP A 229 -8.74 -9.58 -6.44
C ASP A 229 -7.57 -9.97 -7.33
N GLY A 230 -6.40 -9.64 -6.84
CA GLY A 230 -5.12 -9.81 -7.55
C GLY A 230 -4.08 -10.49 -6.72
N TYR A 231 -2.92 -10.58 -6.85
CA TYR A 231 -1.75 -11.38 -6.95
C TYR A 231 -1.91 -12.53 -7.93
N ASN A 232 -2.87 -13.43 -7.72
CA ASN A 232 -3.15 -14.55 -8.62
C ASN A 232 -4.48 -14.37 -9.37
N GLY A 233 -5.36 -13.50 -8.84
CA GLY A 233 -6.57 -13.08 -9.53
C GLY A 233 -6.30 -12.00 -10.58
N THR A 234 -7.28 -11.73 -11.41
CA THR A 234 -7.19 -10.77 -12.52
C THR A 234 -8.47 -9.95 -12.66
N ARG A 235 -9.16 -9.73 -11.52
CA ARG A 235 -10.48 -9.09 -11.54
C ARG A 235 -10.62 -8.01 -10.46
N VAL A 236 -11.65 -7.21 -10.66
CA VAL A 236 -12.27 -6.40 -9.61
C VAL A 236 -13.62 -7.02 -9.29
N ALA A 237 -13.89 -7.27 -8.01
CA ALA A 237 -15.18 -7.75 -7.54
C ALA A 237 -15.93 -6.64 -6.79
N LYS A 238 -17.23 -6.48 -7.09
CA LYS A 238 -18.13 -5.47 -6.54
C LYS A 238 -19.12 -6.10 -5.58
N PHE A 239 -19.25 -5.48 -4.40
CA PHE A 239 -20.15 -5.90 -3.34
C PHE A 239 -21.04 -4.72 -2.90
N ASP A 240 -22.23 -5.02 -2.43
CA ASP A 240 -23.08 -4.01 -1.78
C ASP A 240 -22.62 -3.75 -0.32
N LYS A 241 -23.28 -2.82 0.34
CA LYS A 241 -22.97 -2.44 1.74
C LYS A 241 -23.13 -3.58 2.76
N SER A 242 -23.87 -4.62 2.41
CA SER A 242 -24.06 -5.80 3.28
C SER A 242 -22.97 -6.86 3.07
N GLY A 243 -22.08 -6.67 2.08
CA GLY A 243 -21.09 -7.65 1.66
C GLY A 243 -21.64 -8.71 0.68
N LYS A 244 -22.82 -8.48 0.09
CA LYS A 244 -23.36 -9.35 -0.95
C LYS A 244 -22.67 -9.03 -2.28
N PHE A 245 -22.19 -10.07 -2.95
CA PHE A 245 -21.62 -9.98 -4.29
C PHE A 245 -22.65 -9.46 -5.30
N LEU A 246 -22.23 -8.53 -6.16
CA LEU A 246 -23.07 -7.94 -7.19
C LEU A 246 -22.60 -8.35 -8.59
N LEU A 247 -21.34 -8.13 -8.90
CA LEU A 247 -20.73 -8.45 -10.18
C LEU A 247 -19.20 -8.40 -10.08
N ASP A 248 -18.52 -8.85 -11.10
CA ASP A 248 -17.08 -8.64 -11.29
C ASP A 248 -16.75 -8.34 -12.75
N TRP A 249 -15.52 -7.87 -12.98
CA TRP A 249 -14.95 -7.73 -14.30
C TRP A 249 -13.45 -7.92 -14.27
N GLY A 250 -12.90 -8.24 -15.42
CA GLY A 250 -11.48 -8.52 -15.61
C GLY A 250 -11.28 -9.90 -16.22
N LYS A 251 -10.21 -10.01 -16.99
CA LYS A 251 -9.80 -11.25 -17.65
C LYS A 251 -8.30 -11.42 -17.52
N PRO A 252 -7.78 -12.66 -17.49
CA PRO A 252 -6.34 -12.89 -17.47
C PRO A 252 -5.66 -12.26 -18.69
N GLY A 253 -4.70 -11.38 -18.41
CA GLY A 253 -3.84 -10.74 -19.39
C GLY A 253 -2.43 -11.30 -19.39
N ILE A 254 -1.67 -11.00 -20.42
CA ILE A 254 -0.28 -11.44 -20.60
C ILE A 254 0.65 -10.30 -20.18
N GLN A 255 1.39 -10.49 -19.08
CA GLN A 255 2.39 -9.51 -18.66
C GLN A 255 3.70 -9.68 -19.47
N PRO A 256 4.52 -8.63 -19.60
CA PRO A 256 4.32 -7.27 -19.06
C PRO A 256 3.59 -6.31 -20.01
N ASN A 257 3.11 -6.77 -21.16
CA ASN A 257 2.72 -5.91 -22.27
C ASN A 257 1.27 -6.13 -22.76
N GLU A 258 0.37 -6.55 -21.89
CA GLU A 258 -1.05 -6.67 -22.24
C GLU A 258 -1.64 -5.28 -22.57
N LYS A 259 -2.25 -5.17 -23.74
CA LYS A 259 -2.82 -3.90 -24.21
C LYS A 259 -4.35 -3.93 -24.36
N ARG A 260 -4.95 -5.11 -24.27
CA ARG A 260 -6.42 -5.22 -24.40
C ARG A 260 -7.08 -4.65 -23.15
N PRO A 261 -8.09 -3.77 -23.30
CA PRO A 261 -8.88 -3.26 -22.19
C PRO A 261 -9.56 -4.38 -21.40
N GLY A 262 -9.53 -4.27 -20.07
CA GLY A 262 -10.15 -5.27 -19.18
C GLY A 262 -9.37 -6.58 -19.03
N TYR A 263 -8.25 -6.77 -19.74
CA TYR A 263 -7.32 -7.88 -19.51
C TYR A 263 -6.26 -7.41 -18.53
N MET A 264 -6.12 -8.10 -17.40
CA MET A 264 -5.30 -7.65 -16.28
C MET A 264 -4.37 -8.76 -15.80
N ASN A 265 -3.31 -8.37 -15.11
CA ASN A 265 -2.40 -9.29 -14.44
C ASN A 265 -1.91 -8.64 -13.14
N ASN A 266 -2.00 -9.38 -12.04
CA ASN A 266 -1.60 -8.89 -10.72
C ASN A 266 -2.31 -7.59 -10.36
N VAL A 267 -3.65 -7.62 -10.33
CA VAL A 267 -4.50 -6.49 -9.91
C VAL A 267 -4.20 -6.18 -8.45
N HIS A 268 -3.74 -4.96 -8.16
CA HIS A 268 -3.23 -4.65 -6.82
C HIS A 268 -3.94 -3.47 -6.16
N GLY A 269 -3.54 -2.23 -6.44
CA GLY A 269 -4.19 -1.04 -5.90
C GLY A 269 -5.52 -0.75 -6.57
N ILE A 270 -6.47 -0.24 -5.81
CA ILE A 270 -7.77 0.23 -6.31
C ILE A 270 -8.17 1.51 -5.60
N ALA A 271 -8.73 2.45 -6.35
CA ALA A 271 -9.32 3.67 -5.80
C ALA A 271 -10.59 4.04 -6.56
N VAL A 272 -11.48 4.81 -5.96
CA VAL A 272 -12.69 5.30 -6.59
C VAL A 272 -12.79 6.82 -6.46
N ASP A 273 -13.27 7.48 -7.50
CA ASP A 273 -13.68 8.88 -7.42
C ASP A 273 -15.17 8.94 -7.01
N PRO A 274 -15.48 9.46 -5.81
CA PRO A 274 -16.86 9.43 -5.32
C PRO A 274 -17.83 10.31 -6.13
N GLN A 275 -17.33 11.29 -6.89
CA GLN A 275 -18.18 12.20 -7.67
C GLN A 275 -18.54 11.61 -9.02
N THR A 276 -17.58 11.03 -9.74
CA THR A 276 -17.82 10.46 -11.09
C THR A 276 -18.08 8.97 -11.05
N ARG A 277 -17.93 8.33 -9.88
CA ARG A 277 -18.06 6.88 -9.67
C ARG A 277 -17.11 6.05 -10.55
N ARG A 278 -16.00 6.67 -11.02
CA ARG A 278 -14.94 5.97 -11.75
C ARG A 278 -14.12 5.11 -10.81
N VAL A 279 -13.77 3.92 -11.28
CA VAL A 279 -12.93 2.95 -10.57
C VAL A 279 -11.57 2.86 -11.24
N PHE A 280 -10.53 3.18 -10.49
CA PHE A 280 -9.12 3.18 -10.92
C PHE A 280 -8.46 1.91 -10.43
N VAL A 281 -7.96 1.11 -11.35
CA VAL A 281 -7.44 -0.24 -11.07
C VAL A 281 -5.98 -0.31 -11.48
N ASN A 282 -5.12 -0.62 -10.53
CA ASN A 282 -3.71 -0.87 -10.81
C ASN A 282 -3.53 -2.28 -11.40
N ASP A 283 -3.38 -2.34 -12.70
CA ASP A 283 -2.97 -3.53 -13.44
C ASP A 283 -1.43 -3.64 -13.36
N ARG A 284 -0.95 -4.04 -12.17
CA ARG A 284 0.45 -3.93 -11.76
C ARG A 284 1.38 -4.73 -12.67
N GLY A 285 1.01 -5.94 -13.05
CA GLY A 285 1.79 -6.78 -13.94
C GLY A 285 2.00 -6.16 -15.32
N ASN A 286 1.10 -5.27 -15.75
CA ASN A 286 1.17 -4.56 -17.04
C ASN A 286 1.57 -3.09 -16.91
N LYS A 287 1.92 -2.63 -15.68
CA LYS A 287 2.43 -1.28 -15.39
C LYS A 287 1.52 -0.17 -15.90
N ARG A 288 0.22 -0.33 -15.70
CA ARG A 288 -0.79 0.64 -16.09
C ARG A 288 -1.89 0.78 -15.05
N ILE A 289 -2.57 1.90 -15.08
CA ILE A 289 -3.87 2.09 -14.44
C ILE A 289 -4.93 1.99 -15.51
N GLN A 290 -5.89 1.10 -15.33
CA GLN A 290 -7.11 1.05 -16.13
C GLN A 290 -8.25 1.70 -15.36
N VAL A 291 -9.06 2.48 -16.04
CA VAL A 291 -10.20 3.19 -15.47
C VAL A 291 -11.49 2.61 -16.04
N PHE A 292 -12.40 2.30 -15.12
CA PHE A 292 -13.72 1.75 -15.45
C PHE A 292 -14.82 2.61 -14.82
N ASP A 293 -16.04 2.50 -15.33
CA ASP A 293 -17.19 2.91 -14.55
C ASP A 293 -17.44 1.89 -13.42
N GLU A 294 -18.37 2.20 -12.52
CA GLU A 294 -18.73 1.35 -11.39
C GLU A 294 -19.31 -0.03 -11.76
N ASN A 295 -19.64 -0.26 -13.03
CA ASN A 295 -20.18 -1.51 -13.53
C ASN A 295 -19.20 -2.28 -14.43
N GLY A 296 -17.94 -1.84 -14.45
CA GLY A 296 -16.85 -2.52 -15.15
C GLY A 296 -16.73 -2.19 -16.63
N LYS A 297 -17.44 -1.15 -17.12
CA LYS A 297 -17.23 -0.65 -18.47
C LYS A 297 -15.90 0.11 -18.53
N TYR A 298 -15.00 -0.32 -19.40
CA TYR A 298 -13.73 0.35 -19.64
C TYR A 298 -13.93 1.78 -20.16
N LEU A 299 -13.17 2.72 -19.63
CA LEU A 299 -13.21 4.13 -19.99
C LEU A 299 -11.89 4.58 -20.64
N ASN A 300 -10.77 4.42 -19.94
CA ASN A 300 -9.44 4.78 -20.41
C ASN A 300 -8.35 4.08 -19.60
N GLU A 301 -7.09 4.31 -19.97
CA GLU A 301 -5.92 3.84 -19.22
C GLU A 301 -4.72 4.75 -19.46
N TRP A 302 -3.71 4.63 -18.57
CA TRP A 302 -2.39 5.23 -18.81
C TRP A 302 -1.29 4.36 -18.21
N SER A 303 -0.10 4.46 -18.80
CA SER A 303 1.08 3.78 -18.30
C SER A 303 1.62 4.43 -17.03
N MET A 304 2.05 3.62 -16.09
CA MET A 304 2.77 4.06 -14.88
C MET A 304 4.29 4.20 -15.11
N GLY A 305 4.73 4.01 -16.36
CA GLY A 305 6.13 4.06 -16.77
C GLY A 305 6.79 2.70 -16.87
N ALA A 306 8.05 2.73 -17.31
CA ALA A 306 8.87 1.54 -17.48
C ALA A 306 9.43 1.03 -16.14
N ASP A 307 10.19 -0.08 -16.21
CA ASP A 307 10.97 -0.56 -15.07
C ASP A 307 11.86 0.57 -14.51
N PRO A 308 12.06 0.62 -13.20
CA PRO A 308 11.63 -0.33 -12.18
C PRO A 308 10.30 0.00 -11.50
N SER A 309 9.39 0.77 -12.10
CA SER A 309 8.11 1.15 -11.47
C SER A 309 7.29 -0.07 -11.02
N ASP A 310 6.84 -0.05 -9.78
CA ASP A 310 6.03 -1.11 -9.14
C ASP A 310 5.02 -0.45 -8.17
N ILE A 311 3.84 -0.13 -8.70
CA ILE A 311 2.81 0.57 -7.95
C ILE A 311 2.10 -0.39 -6.99
N HIS A 312 1.89 0.06 -5.76
CA HIS A 312 1.17 -0.71 -4.75
C HIS A 312 -0.20 -0.13 -4.43
N LEU A 313 -0.29 0.94 -3.68
CA LEU A 313 -1.56 1.56 -3.31
C LEU A 313 -1.92 2.69 -4.25
N LEU A 314 -3.21 2.81 -4.57
CA LEU A 314 -3.83 3.98 -5.17
C LEU A 314 -4.71 4.69 -4.13
N TYR A 315 -4.71 6.01 -4.15
CA TYR A 315 -5.51 6.82 -3.24
C TYR A 315 -6.02 8.07 -3.94
N ILE A 316 -7.30 8.38 -3.77
CA ILE A 316 -7.91 9.62 -4.24
C ILE A 316 -8.43 10.38 -3.02
N GLY A 317 -7.90 11.58 -2.81
CA GLY A 317 -8.29 12.44 -1.69
C GLY A 317 -9.32 13.50 -2.07
N ALA A 318 -9.55 14.43 -1.14
CA ALA A 318 -10.57 15.47 -1.27
C ALA A 318 -10.32 16.45 -2.44
N ASP A 319 -9.06 16.63 -2.86
CA ASP A 319 -8.70 17.45 -4.03
C ASP A 319 -8.92 16.74 -5.36
N ARG A 320 -9.40 15.49 -5.33
CA ARG A 320 -9.64 14.66 -6.49
C ARG A 320 -8.40 14.49 -7.36
N THR A 321 -7.25 14.31 -6.75
CA THR A 321 -6.03 13.84 -7.41
C THR A 321 -5.75 12.41 -6.99
N LEU A 322 -5.14 11.64 -7.89
CA LEU A 322 -4.73 10.28 -7.64
C LEU A 322 -3.27 10.26 -7.17
N TRP A 323 -3.05 9.70 -5.99
CA TRP A 323 -1.73 9.40 -5.49
C TRP A 323 -1.43 7.91 -5.58
N ALA A 324 -0.20 7.58 -5.91
CA ALA A 324 0.27 6.20 -6.02
C ALA A 324 1.59 6.02 -5.29
N ALA A 325 1.70 4.95 -4.50
CA ALA A 325 2.96 4.51 -3.93
C ALA A 325 3.71 3.65 -4.95
N ASP A 326 4.86 4.14 -5.40
CA ASP A 326 5.75 3.41 -6.32
C ASP A 326 6.93 2.81 -5.54
N ARG A 327 6.80 1.54 -5.16
CA ARG A 327 7.83 0.79 -4.46
C ARG A 327 9.12 0.69 -5.28
N GLY A 328 8.99 0.46 -6.58
CA GLY A 328 10.13 0.24 -7.45
C GLY A 328 11.04 1.46 -7.59
N THR A 329 10.47 2.66 -7.58
CA THR A 329 11.23 3.92 -7.66
C THR A 329 11.39 4.61 -6.31
N SER A 330 10.77 4.08 -5.26
CA SER A 330 10.70 4.70 -3.92
C SER A 330 10.14 6.13 -3.99
N LYS A 331 9.03 6.30 -4.74
CA LYS A 331 8.38 7.58 -4.98
C LYS A 331 6.90 7.55 -4.61
N MET A 332 6.43 8.69 -4.15
CA MET A 332 5.01 9.02 -4.15
C MET A 332 4.72 9.78 -5.42
N LEU A 333 3.78 9.30 -6.22
CA LEU A 333 3.42 9.86 -7.53
C LEU A 333 2.04 10.49 -7.47
N LYS A 334 1.89 11.67 -8.05
CA LYS A 334 0.61 12.39 -8.14
C LYS A 334 0.18 12.54 -9.61
N TYR A 335 -1.09 12.22 -9.87
CA TYR A 335 -1.73 12.37 -11.17
C TYR A 335 -3.06 13.11 -11.03
N ASP A 336 -3.52 13.75 -12.09
CA ASP A 336 -4.94 14.05 -12.21
C ASP A 336 -5.74 12.78 -12.54
N LEU A 337 -7.07 12.88 -12.54
CA LEU A 337 -7.93 11.72 -12.79
C LEU A 337 -8.03 11.31 -14.26
N ASP A 338 -7.32 11.99 -15.14
CA ASP A 338 -7.20 11.65 -16.57
C ASP A 338 -5.81 11.11 -16.93
N GLY A 339 -4.96 10.93 -15.89
CA GLY A 339 -3.65 10.28 -15.99
C GLY A 339 -2.49 11.20 -16.30
N LYS A 340 -2.69 12.54 -16.26
CA LYS A 340 -1.60 13.48 -16.40
C LYS A 340 -0.76 13.49 -15.13
N PHE A 341 0.54 13.25 -15.28
CA PHE A 341 1.49 13.34 -14.18
C PHE A 341 1.63 14.80 -13.70
N LEU A 342 1.54 14.99 -12.39
CA LEU A 342 1.57 16.31 -11.76
C LEU A 342 2.81 16.54 -10.90
N TYR A 343 3.18 15.55 -10.07
CA TYR A 343 4.24 15.70 -9.09
C TYR A 343 4.74 14.36 -8.59
N SER A 344 5.98 14.31 -8.11
CA SER A 344 6.50 13.18 -7.34
C SER A 344 7.53 13.63 -6.32
N TRP A 345 7.70 12.82 -5.27
CA TRP A 345 8.73 12.99 -4.28
C TRP A 345 9.11 11.64 -3.66
N GLY A 346 10.20 11.60 -2.95
CA GLY A 346 10.69 10.43 -2.27
C GLY A 346 12.07 10.01 -2.74
N ILE A 347 12.77 9.29 -1.89
CA ILE A 347 14.10 8.73 -2.16
C ILE A 347 14.20 7.38 -1.46
N TRP A 348 14.88 6.44 -2.09
CA TRP A 348 15.20 5.18 -1.46
C TRP A 348 16.16 5.37 -0.27
N GLY A 349 15.90 4.66 0.83
CA GLY A 349 16.80 4.62 1.97
C GLY A 349 16.21 3.99 3.22
N ASP A 350 17.08 3.49 4.09
CA ASP A 350 16.73 2.94 5.40
C ASP A 350 16.84 3.99 6.54
N PHE A 351 17.15 5.24 6.19
CA PHE A 351 17.16 6.36 7.12
C PHE A 351 15.75 6.95 7.30
N ALA A 352 15.55 7.69 8.38
CA ALA A 352 14.28 8.36 8.65
C ALA A 352 13.91 9.33 7.52
N GLY A 353 12.75 9.14 6.91
CA GLY A 353 12.27 9.91 5.75
C GLY A 353 12.62 9.32 4.39
N GLY A 354 13.53 8.35 4.29
CA GLY A 354 13.73 7.54 3.10
C GLY A 354 12.65 6.47 2.99
N PHE A 355 12.39 5.99 1.78
CA PHE A 355 11.41 4.92 1.52
C PHE A 355 12.12 3.61 1.19
N TRP A 356 11.69 2.52 1.83
CA TRP A 356 12.16 1.19 1.49
C TRP A 356 10.99 0.20 1.46
N GLY A 357 10.44 0.03 0.26
CA GLY A 357 9.33 -0.88 0.03
C GLY A 357 7.98 -0.33 0.52
N VAL A 358 7.67 0.93 0.20
CA VAL A 358 6.35 1.51 0.53
C VAL A 358 5.25 0.67 -0.11
N HIS A 359 4.41 0.09 0.72
CA HIS A 359 3.29 -0.75 0.31
C HIS A 359 1.95 -0.05 0.47
N GLY A 360 1.77 0.65 1.58
CA GLY A 360 0.57 1.41 1.89
C GLY A 360 0.88 2.78 2.48
N PHE A 361 -0.08 3.68 2.40
CA PHE A 361 -0.02 4.97 3.05
C PHE A 361 -1.41 5.46 3.45
N SER A 362 -1.45 6.43 4.34
CA SER A 362 -2.68 7.07 4.81
C SER A 362 -2.42 8.53 5.19
N VAL A 363 -3.48 9.32 5.29
CA VAL A 363 -3.42 10.73 5.72
C VAL A 363 -4.48 10.96 6.76
N ASP A 364 -4.15 11.67 7.84
CA ASP A 364 -5.12 12.06 8.86
C ASP A 364 -5.77 13.44 8.59
N GLN A 365 -6.67 13.87 9.48
CA GLN A 365 -7.40 15.12 9.36
C GLN A 365 -6.51 16.37 9.50
N GLU A 366 -5.34 16.25 10.11
CA GLU A 366 -4.34 17.32 10.23
C GLU A 366 -3.44 17.40 8.99
N GLY A 367 -3.50 16.37 8.12
CA GLY A 367 -2.66 16.25 6.93
C GLY A 367 -1.33 15.55 7.20
N ASN A 368 -1.15 14.94 8.39
CA ASN A 368 -0.01 14.07 8.61
C ASN A 368 -0.11 12.87 7.67
N PHE A 369 1.01 12.53 7.06
CA PHE A 369 1.13 11.44 6.12
C PHE A 369 1.86 10.26 6.76
N TYR A 370 1.36 9.06 6.55
CA TYR A 370 1.88 7.83 7.13
C TYR A 370 2.20 6.83 6.03
N THR A 371 3.33 6.13 6.14
CA THR A 371 3.71 5.05 5.21
C THR A 371 3.88 3.74 5.95
N ALA A 372 3.49 2.64 5.32
CA ALA A 372 3.84 1.29 5.73
C ALA A 372 4.78 0.67 4.71
N GLU A 373 5.88 0.09 5.18
CA GLU A 373 6.97 -0.39 4.34
C GLU A 373 7.22 -1.89 4.57
N VAL A 374 7.04 -2.67 3.50
CA VAL A 374 7.19 -4.13 3.59
C VAL A 374 8.64 -4.59 3.73
N ASP A 375 9.55 -3.93 3.02
CA ASP A 375 10.95 -4.38 2.96
C ASP A 375 11.72 -3.96 4.22
N SER A 376 11.40 -2.80 4.78
CA SER A 376 12.04 -2.29 5.99
C SER A 376 11.37 -2.71 7.30
N GLY A 377 10.09 -3.10 7.25
CA GLY A 377 9.31 -3.37 8.46
C GLY A 377 8.91 -2.11 9.25
N ARG A 378 9.01 -0.93 8.63
CA ARG A 378 8.69 0.35 9.28
C ARG A 378 7.30 0.82 8.95
N VAL A 379 6.74 1.57 9.90
CA VAL A 379 5.74 2.59 9.61
C VAL A 379 6.37 3.93 9.96
N GLN A 380 6.19 4.94 9.11
CA GLN A 380 6.73 6.29 9.34
C GLN A 380 5.60 7.32 9.33
N LYS A 381 5.78 8.38 10.14
CA LYS A 381 4.89 9.55 10.19
C LYS A 381 5.62 10.78 9.65
N PHE A 382 4.96 11.51 8.79
CA PHE A 382 5.44 12.74 8.20
C PHE A 382 4.46 13.87 8.52
N ARG A 383 4.96 15.03 8.89
CA ARG A 383 4.17 16.23 9.16
C ARG A 383 4.33 17.25 8.02
N PRO A 384 3.26 17.90 7.56
CA PRO A 384 3.41 18.98 6.60
C PRO A 384 4.39 20.05 7.11
N LYS A 385 5.31 20.50 6.26
CA LYS A 385 6.20 21.62 6.57
C LYS A 385 5.39 22.90 6.77
N PRO A 386 5.79 23.81 7.66
CA PRO A 386 5.18 25.12 7.75
C PRO A 386 5.20 25.84 6.41
N GLY A 387 4.06 26.34 5.93
CA GLY A 387 3.94 27.00 4.64
C GLY A 387 4.07 26.10 3.42
N ALA A 388 3.99 24.78 3.57
CA ALA A 388 4.03 23.85 2.46
C ALA A 388 2.97 24.16 1.41
N ASN A 389 3.35 24.04 0.13
CA ASN A 389 2.39 24.16 -0.97
C ASN A 389 1.36 23.00 -0.90
N PRO A 390 0.05 23.30 -0.75
CA PRO A 390 -0.98 22.26 -0.67
C PRO A 390 -0.99 21.32 -1.88
N ALA A 391 -0.59 21.78 -3.05
CA ALA A 391 -0.54 20.97 -4.26
C ALA A 391 0.53 19.85 -4.20
N GLN A 392 1.49 19.96 -3.29
CA GLN A 392 2.56 18.98 -3.07
C GLN A 392 2.26 18.03 -1.89
N LEU A 393 1.20 18.30 -1.14
CA LEU A 393 0.75 17.44 -0.05
C LEU A 393 -0.20 16.36 -0.58
N VAL A 394 -0.14 15.19 0.03
CA VAL A 394 -1.17 14.16 -0.18
C VAL A 394 -2.47 14.68 0.41
N SER A 395 -3.50 14.72 -0.40
CA SER A 395 -4.78 15.31 -0.03
C SER A 395 -5.43 14.55 1.12
N LYS A 396 -6.10 15.29 2.00
CA LYS A 396 -6.85 14.71 3.11
C LYS A 396 -7.96 13.79 2.61
N PRO A 397 -8.32 12.77 3.39
CA PRO A 397 -9.43 11.88 3.03
C PRO A 397 -10.76 12.62 3.04
N VAL A 398 -11.72 12.08 2.29
CA VAL A 398 -13.11 12.51 2.34
C VAL A 398 -13.79 11.72 3.46
N TYR A 399 -13.92 12.33 4.64
CA TYR A 399 -14.69 11.74 5.73
C TYR A 399 -16.12 12.30 5.69
N SER A 400 -17.06 11.55 5.17
CA SER A 400 -18.45 12.00 5.10
C SER A 400 -19.30 11.52 6.29
N ALA A 401 -18.95 10.39 6.90
CA ALA A 401 -19.71 9.80 8.00
C ALA A 401 -19.12 10.08 9.40
N TRP A 402 -17.92 10.67 9.51
CA TRP A 402 -17.20 10.78 10.78
C TRP A 402 -16.93 12.23 11.21
N ARG A 403 -17.91 13.06 11.09
CA ARG A 403 -17.83 14.46 11.53
C ARG A 403 -18.12 14.59 13.03
#